data_35b1225bbb5200318cbcbfa35556d04e
#
_entry.id   35b1225bbb5200318cbcbfa35556d04e
#
_cell.length_a   1.000
_cell.length_b   1.000
_cell.length_c   1.000
_cell.angle_alpha   90.00
_cell.angle_beta   90.00
_cell.angle_gamma   90.00
#
_symmetry.space_group_name_H-M   'P 1'
#
loop_
_entity.id
_entity.type
_entity.pdbx_description
1 polymer ?
#
loop_
_entity_poly.entity_id
_entity_poly.type
_entity_poly.pdbx_seq_one_letter_code
_entity_poly.pdbx_strand_id
1 'polypeptide(L)'
;MKAPAAMSISTNPPLILASSSIYRRELLERLRISFKIISPQVDEVPLAGESTLNLALRLAHAKAAAIAKQHPNAWIIGSDQVADLCGAAIGKPGNFERALAQLQLMRGQTVIFHTALCLMNGDTESTICVPTEVVFRNLSDEILESYLRAEEPYDCAGSAKSEGLGISLIESIRSDDPTALIGLPLIALSGLLRDVGFTIPSNGKK
;
A
#
# COMPACT_ATOMS: atom_id res chain seq x y z
N MET A 1 -50.60 -15.17 10.79
CA MET A 1 -49.31 -14.92 11.50
C MET A 1 -48.19 -15.08 10.48
N LYS A 2 -47.56 -13.99 10.02
CA LYS A 2 -46.37 -14.04 9.16
C LYS A 2 -45.15 -14.36 10.03
N ALA A 3 -44.41 -15.41 9.70
CA ALA A 3 -43.14 -15.72 10.34
C ALA A 3 -42.17 -14.55 10.14
N PRO A 4 -41.36 -14.17 11.13
CA PRO A 4 -40.36 -13.13 10.97
C PRO A 4 -39.30 -13.62 9.97
N ALA A 5 -39.04 -12.82 8.96
CA ALA A 5 -37.94 -13.05 8.02
C ALA A 5 -36.63 -13.11 8.83
N ALA A 6 -35.95 -14.24 8.80
CA ALA A 6 -34.61 -14.39 9.36
C ALA A 6 -33.71 -13.38 8.65
N MET A 7 -33.29 -12.34 9.38
CA MET A 7 -32.23 -11.45 8.92
C MET A 7 -30.95 -12.29 8.82
N SER A 8 -30.55 -12.65 7.60
CA SER A 8 -29.25 -13.25 7.36
C SER A 8 -28.20 -12.21 7.73
N ILE A 9 -27.48 -12.44 8.82
CA ILE A 9 -26.26 -11.71 9.14
C ILE A 9 -25.27 -12.12 8.06
N SER A 10 -25.08 -11.27 7.04
CA SER A 10 -24.02 -11.47 6.06
C SER A 10 -22.69 -11.29 6.78
N THR A 11 -22.09 -12.38 7.21
CA THR A 11 -20.72 -12.36 7.70
C THR A 11 -19.80 -12.47 6.50
N ASN A 12 -18.98 -11.43 6.28
CA ASN A 12 -17.93 -11.49 5.29
C ASN A 12 -17.01 -12.71 5.54
N PRO A 13 -16.44 -13.32 4.47
CA PRO A 13 -15.43 -14.36 4.64
C PRO A 13 -14.24 -13.89 5.47
N PRO A 14 -13.46 -14.81 6.07
CA PRO A 14 -12.24 -14.43 6.79
C PRO A 14 -11.28 -13.65 5.88
N LEU A 15 -10.73 -12.53 6.39
CA LEU A 15 -9.82 -11.66 5.67
C LEU A 15 -8.53 -11.45 6.47
N ILE A 16 -7.39 -11.52 5.79
CA ILE A 16 -6.07 -11.32 6.39
C ILE A 16 -5.29 -10.29 5.56
N LEU A 17 -4.73 -9.30 6.25
CA LEU A 17 -3.74 -8.38 5.69
C LEU A 17 -2.34 -8.95 5.91
N ALA A 18 -1.67 -9.37 4.85
CA ALA A 18 -0.29 -9.86 4.86
C ALA A 18 0.69 -8.68 4.85
N SER A 19 0.86 -8.00 5.99
CA SER A 19 1.69 -6.81 6.09
C SER A 19 2.11 -6.52 7.53
N SER A 20 3.32 -5.95 7.71
CA SER A 20 3.78 -5.34 8.96
C SER A 20 3.56 -3.82 8.99
N SER A 21 3.09 -3.22 7.88
CA SER A 21 2.92 -1.77 7.75
C SER A 21 1.75 -1.25 8.56
N ILE A 22 2.02 -0.32 9.47
CA ILE A 22 1.00 0.40 10.23
C ILE A 22 0.08 1.23 9.32
N TYR A 23 0.64 1.84 8.27
CA TYR A 23 -0.10 2.66 7.30
C TYR A 23 -1.14 1.83 6.54
N ARG A 24 -0.77 0.64 6.05
CA ARG A 24 -1.71 -0.26 5.37
C ARG A 24 -2.83 -0.75 6.29
N ARG A 25 -2.49 -1.01 7.55
CA ARG A 25 -3.48 -1.37 8.57
C ARG A 25 -4.50 -0.24 8.76
N GLU A 26 -4.03 0.98 9.03
CA GLU A 26 -4.88 2.15 9.24
C GLU A 26 -5.77 2.47 8.03
N LEU A 27 -5.24 2.26 6.81
CA LEU A 27 -6.02 2.39 5.59
C LEU A 27 -7.12 1.33 5.52
N LEU A 28 -6.81 0.05 5.77
CA LEU A 28 -7.80 -1.01 5.71
C LEU A 28 -8.90 -0.87 6.78
N GLU A 29 -8.58 -0.36 7.96
CA GLU A 29 -9.54 -0.03 9.02
C GLU A 29 -10.63 0.95 8.57
N ARG A 30 -10.33 1.83 7.59
CA ARG A 30 -11.32 2.79 7.02
C ARG A 30 -12.48 2.08 6.32
N LEU A 31 -12.29 0.87 5.81
CA LEU A 31 -13.37 0.09 5.20
C LEU A 31 -14.33 -0.53 6.23
N ARG A 32 -14.00 -0.48 7.52
CA ARG A 32 -14.82 -0.98 8.64
C ARG A 32 -15.25 -2.44 8.47
N ILE A 33 -14.38 -3.25 7.89
CA ILE A 33 -14.53 -4.71 7.78
C ILE A 33 -13.60 -5.39 8.78
N SER A 34 -13.99 -6.57 9.26
CA SER A 34 -13.12 -7.34 10.17
C SER A 34 -12.01 -8.02 9.40
N PHE A 35 -10.77 -7.91 9.87
CA PHE A 35 -9.60 -8.59 9.30
C PHE A 35 -8.59 -8.93 10.39
N LYS A 36 -7.68 -9.85 10.07
CA LYS A 36 -6.48 -10.15 10.88
C LYS A 36 -5.25 -9.58 10.19
N ILE A 37 -4.19 -9.39 10.95
CA ILE A 37 -2.89 -8.95 10.43
C ILE A 37 -1.90 -10.06 10.68
N ILE A 38 -1.16 -10.47 9.65
CA ILE A 38 -0.06 -11.43 9.76
C ILE A 38 1.10 -10.89 8.95
N SER A 39 2.26 -10.70 9.60
CA SER A 39 3.47 -10.23 8.91
C SER A 39 4.04 -11.35 8.04
N PRO A 40 4.15 -11.16 6.71
CA PRO A 40 4.77 -12.13 5.84
C PRO A 40 6.30 -12.02 5.93
N GLN A 41 6.98 -13.16 5.78
CA GLN A 41 8.42 -13.19 5.59
C GLN A 41 8.70 -13.51 4.12
N VAL A 42 9.17 -12.51 3.36
CA VAL A 42 9.50 -12.63 1.94
C VAL A 42 10.83 -11.93 1.66
N ASP A 43 11.54 -12.42 0.66
CA ASP A 43 12.72 -11.75 0.14
C ASP A 43 12.26 -10.59 -0.75
N GLU A 44 12.63 -9.37 -0.38
CA GLU A 44 12.27 -8.14 -1.07
C GLU A 44 13.37 -7.65 -2.03
N VAL A 45 14.48 -8.40 -2.18
CA VAL A 45 15.59 -8.03 -3.07
C VAL A 45 15.10 -8.02 -4.52
N PRO A 46 15.36 -6.93 -5.29
CA PRO A 46 15.06 -6.89 -6.72
C PRO A 46 15.81 -7.96 -7.50
N LEU A 47 15.14 -8.56 -8.49
CA LEU A 47 15.79 -9.51 -9.41
C LEU A 47 16.56 -8.76 -10.50
N ALA A 48 17.56 -9.41 -11.07
CA ALA A 48 18.36 -8.82 -12.15
C ALA A 48 17.48 -8.46 -13.35
N GLY A 49 17.49 -7.18 -13.75
CA GLY A 49 16.68 -6.65 -14.86
C GLY A 49 15.19 -6.49 -14.56
N GLU A 50 14.77 -6.66 -13.31
CA GLU A 50 13.37 -6.46 -12.93
C GLU A 50 13.00 -4.97 -12.91
N SER A 51 11.92 -4.60 -13.62
CA SER A 51 11.40 -3.24 -13.54
C SER A 51 10.77 -2.96 -12.17
N THR A 52 10.72 -1.69 -11.78
CA THR A 52 10.09 -1.23 -10.53
C THR A 52 8.61 -1.63 -10.43
N LEU A 53 7.86 -1.60 -11.54
CA LEU A 53 6.49 -2.11 -11.62
C LEU A 53 6.43 -3.60 -11.35
N ASN A 54 7.27 -4.40 -12.00
CA ASN A 54 7.28 -5.86 -11.82
C ASN A 54 7.72 -6.25 -10.40
N LEU A 55 8.67 -5.53 -9.82
CA LEU A 55 9.07 -5.68 -8.42
C LEU A 55 7.88 -5.48 -7.48
N ALA A 56 7.11 -4.40 -7.64
CA ALA A 56 5.95 -4.13 -6.81
C ALA A 56 4.89 -5.24 -6.93
N LEU A 57 4.56 -5.67 -8.16
CA LEU A 57 3.60 -6.75 -8.42
C LEU A 57 4.06 -8.07 -7.81
N ARG A 58 5.33 -8.46 -8.04
CA ARG A 58 5.91 -9.69 -7.48
C ARG A 58 5.88 -9.70 -5.96
N LEU A 59 6.25 -8.58 -5.33
CA LEU A 59 6.28 -8.50 -3.87
C LEU A 59 4.88 -8.51 -3.27
N ALA A 60 3.90 -7.85 -3.88
CA ALA A 60 2.51 -7.92 -3.44
C ALA A 60 1.97 -9.35 -3.48
N HIS A 61 2.20 -10.06 -4.60
CA HIS A 61 1.84 -11.48 -4.74
C HIS A 61 2.57 -12.36 -3.73
N ALA A 62 3.91 -12.23 -3.62
CA ALA A 62 4.71 -13.05 -2.71
C ALA A 62 4.27 -12.90 -1.25
N LYS A 63 3.92 -11.66 -0.81
CA LYS A 63 3.39 -11.39 0.52
C LYS A 63 2.04 -12.08 0.76
N ALA A 64 1.14 -12.05 -0.21
CA ALA A 64 -0.14 -12.77 -0.11
C ALA A 64 0.08 -14.30 -0.08
N ALA A 65 0.87 -14.83 -1.01
CA ALA A 65 1.14 -16.27 -1.15
C ALA A 65 1.81 -16.88 0.08
N ALA A 66 2.70 -16.14 0.74
CA ALA A 66 3.36 -16.60 1.97
C ALA A 66 2.37 -16.90 3.10
N ILE A 67 1.26 -16.15 3.18
CA ILE A 67 0.24 -16.32 4.19
C ILE A 67 -0.88 -17.27 3.74
N ALA A 68 -1.24 -17.26 2.45
CA ALA A 68 -2.32 -18.08 1.90
C ALA A 68 -2.11 -19.58 2.14
N LYS A 69 -0.86 -20.06 2.06
CA LYS A 69 -0.50 -21.47 2.32
C LYS A 69 -0.91 -21.97 3.71
N GLN A 70 -0.94 -21.08 4.70
CA GLN A 70 -1.28 -21.40 6.09
C GLN A 70 -2.75 -21.11 6.42
N HIS A 71 -3.44 -20.38 5.54
CA HIS A 71 -4.81 -19.93 5.75
C HIS A 71 -5.71 -20.17 4.52
N PRO A 72 -5.91 -21.44 4.11
CA PRO A 72 -6.56 -21.79 2.81
C PRO A 72 -8.03 -21.35 2.72
N ASN A 73 -8.67 -21.04 3.85
CA ASN A 73 -10.09 -20.62 3.89
C ASN A 73 -10.26 -19.09 4.05
N ALA A 74 -9.17 -18.32 3.98
CA ALA A 74 -9.21 -16.87 4.16
C ALA A 74 -8.83 -16.16 2.84
N TRP A 75 -9.40 -15.00 2.62
CA TRP A 75 -8.90 -14.06 1.62
C TRP A 75 -7.68 -13.33 2.16
N ILE A 76 -6.62 -13.28 1.38
CA ILE A 76 -5.35 -12.67 1.78
C ILE A 76 -5.10 -11.43 0.93
N ILE A 77 -4.86 -10.31 1.59
CA ILE A 77 -4.43 -9.06 0.95
C ILE A 77 -2.91 -8.97 1.09
N GLY A 78 -2.20 -9.00 -0.04
CA GLY A 78 -0.79 -8.61 -0.14
C GLY A 78 -0.68 -7.25 -0.81
N SER A 79 0.24 -6.42 -0.38
CA SER A 79 0.51 -5.13 -1.03
C SER A 79 1.97 -4.76 -0.90
N ASP A 80 2.49 -4.14 -1.95
CA ASP A 80 3.83 -3.55 -1.95
C ASP A 80 3.83 -2.21 -2.68
N GLN A 81 4.81 -1.36 -2.33
CA GLN A 81 4.98 -0.07 -2.99
C GLN A 81 6.45 0.16 -3.31
N VAL A 82 6.71 0.50 -4.55
CA VAL A 82 8.05 0.85 -5.04
C VAL A 82 8.01 2.27 -5.62
N ALA A 83 8.86 3.15 -5.10
CA ALA A 83 9.08 4.46 -5.69
C ALA A 83 10.09 4.32 -6.85
N ASP A 84 9.73 4.85 -8.01
CA ASP A 84 10.49 4.84 -9.24
C ASP A 84 10.95 6.25 -9.60
N LEU A 85 12.24 6.46 -9.64
CA LEU A 85 12.84 7.66 -10.22
C LEU A 85 13.61 7.28 -11.50
N CYS A 86 13.05 7.60 -12.67
CA CYS A 86 13.67 7.31 -13.97
C CYS A 86 14.06 5.83 -14.17
N GLY A 87 13.24 4.88 -13.70
CA GLY A 87 13.49 3.44 -13.78
C GLY A 87 14.31 2.86 -12.63
N ALA A 88 14.79 3.69 -11.70
CA ALA A 88 15.52 3.26 -10.52
C ALA A 88 14.61 3.19 -9.29
N ALA A 89 14.63 2.06 -8.59
CA ALA A 89 13.86 1.89 -7.37
C ALA A 89 14.47 2.70 -6.21
N ILE A 90 13.65 3.54 -5.58
CA ILE A 90 13.98 4.26 -4.35
C ILE A 90 13.36 3.51 -3.17
N GLY A 91 14.20 2.86 -2.38
CA GLY A 91 13.76 2.12 -1.20
C GLY A 91 13.56 2.99 0.05
N LYS A 92 13.38 2.33 1.19
CA LYS A 92 13.37 3.00 2.50
C LYS A 92 14.77 3.47 2.85
N PRO A 93 14.96 4.71 3.29
CA PRO A 93 16.30 5.26 3.57
C PRO A 93 16.92 4.66 4.84
N GLY A 94 16.12 4.41 5.86
CA GLY A 94 16.55 3.85 7.15
C GLY A 94 17.26 4.83 8.07
N ASN A 95 17.80 5.95 7.56
CA ASN A 95 18.45 7.00 8.37
C ASN A 95 18.36 8.37 7.69
N PHE A 96 18.79 9.40 8.41
CA PHE A 96 18.75 10.81 7.98
C PHE A 96 19.57 11.06 6.71
N GLU A 97 20.82 10.61 6.68
CA GLU A 97 21.78 10.90 5.59
C GLU A 97 21.26 10.33 4.26
N ARG A 98 20.77 9.09 4.28
CA ARG A 98 20.18 8.45 3.09
C ARG A 98 18.86 9.11 2.70
N ALA A 99 18.04 9.53 3.66
CA ALA A 99 16.81 10.25 3.38
C ALA A 99 17.07 11.59 2.71
N LEU A 100 18.06 12.35 3.21
CA LEU A 100 18.46 13.61 2.60
C LEU A 100 18.96 13.40 1.17
N ALA A 101 19.84 12.42 0.95
CA ALA A 101 20.34 12.09 -0.38
C ALA A 101 19.18 11.70 -1.36
N GLN A 102 18.20 10.93 -0.89
CA GLN A 102 17.02 10.59 -1.70
C GLN A 102 16.19 11.83 -2.06
N LEU A 103 15.89 12.70 -1.08
CA LEU A 103 15.12 13.93 -1.33
C LEU A 103 15.87 14.88 -2.28
N GLN A 104 17.20 14.98 -2.17
CA GLN A 104 18.03 15.76 -3.09
C GLN A 104 17.95 15.21 -4.52
N LEU A 105 17.94 13.88 -4.71
CA LEU A 105 17.78 13.24 -6.03
C LEU A 105 16.37 13.48 -6.61
N MET A 106 15.32 13.44 -5.78
CA MET A 106 13.94 13.60 -6.22
C MET A 106 13.50 15.06 -6.38
N ARG A 107 14.23 16.00 -5.83
CA ARG A 107 13.96 17.45 -5.89
C ARG A 107 13.77 17.94 -7.33
N GLY A 108 12.60 18.54 -7.61
CA GLY A 108 12.24 19.01 -8.94
C GLY A 108 11.98 17.91 -9.97
N GLN A 109 11.91 16.64 -9.54
CA GLN A 109 11.67 15.49 -10.40
C GLN A 109 10.25 14.95 -10.24
N THR A 110 9.85 14.15 -11.21
CA THR A 110 8.65 13.31 -11.13
C THR A 110 9.05 11.91 -10.69
N VAL A 111 8.43 11.43 -9.62
CA VAL A 111 8.59 10.07 -9.09
C VAL A 111 7.28 9.32 -9.29
N ILE A 112 7.33 8.08 -9.79
CA ILE A 112 6.17 7.21 -9.92
C ILE A 112 6.18 6.21 -8.76
N PHE A 113 5.13 6.21 -7.95
CA PHE A 113 4.93 5.21 -6.91
C PHE A 113 4.05 4.09 -7.47
N HIS A 114 4.63 2.91 -7.70
CA HIS A 114 3.92 1.71 -8.10
C HIS A 114 3.38 1.01 -6.86
N THR A 115 2.08 1.17 -6.57
CA THR A 115 1.44 0.49 -5.43
C THR A 115 0.67 -0.71 -5.93
N ALA A 116 1.24 -1.89 -5.70
CA ALA A 116 0.65 -3.15 -6.09
C ALA A 116 -0.22 -3.75 -4.97
N LEU A 117 -1.28 -4.42 -5.39
CA LEU A 117 -2.26 -5.09 -4.57
C LEU A 117 -2.51 -6.49 -5.12
N CYS A 118 -2.42 -7.51 -4.27
CA CYS A 118 -2.82 -8.88 -4.57
C CYS A 118 -3.91 -9.29 -3.59
N LEU A 119 -5.02 -9.81 -4.11
CA LEU A 119 -6.08 -10.46 -3.32
C LEU A 119 -6.15 -11.92 -3.76
N MET A 120 -5.96 -12.87 -2.83
CA MET A 120 -5.99 -14.30 -3.17
C MET A 120 -6.68 -15.16 -2.11
N ASN A 121 -7.24 -16.29 -2.59
CA ASN A 121 -7.75 -17.39 -1.77
C ASN A 121 -7.63 -18.69 -2.59
N GLY A 122 -6.82 -19.63 -2.13
CA GLY A 122 -6.51 -20.84 -2.90
C GLY A 122 -5.97 -20.52 -4.28
N ASP A 123 -6.62 -21.05 -5.32
CA ASP A 123 -6.24 -20.84 -6.73
C ASP A 123 -6.85 -19.56 -7.34
N THR A 124 -7.71 -18.86 -6.61
CA THR A 124 -8.30 -17.59 -7.06
C THR A 124 -7.43 -16.43 -6.65
N GLU A 125 -6.91 -15.69 -7.62
CA GLU A 125 -6.10 -14.51 -7.37
C GLU A 125 -6.39 -13.36 -8.33
N SER A 126 -6.17 -12.15 -7.85
CA SER A 126 -6.16 -10.95 -8.66
C SER A 126 -5.02 -10.06 -8.18
N THR A 127 -4.11 -9.70 -9.10
CA THR A 127 -2.98 -8.81 -8.80
C THR A 127 -3.02 -7.62 -9.76
N ILE A 128 -3.01 -6.42 -9.20
CA ILE A 128 -3.09 -5.15 -9.94
C ILE A 128 -2.07 -4.16 -9.39
N CYS A 129 -1.75 -3.13 -10.16
CA CYS A 129 -0.95 -1.99 -9.71
C CYS A 129 -1.70 -0.68 -9.96
N VAL A 130 -1.68 0.20 -8.97
CA VAL A 130 -2.20 1.57 -9.08
C VAL A 130 -1.01 2.53 -8.99
N PRO A 131 -0.61 3.15 -10.11
CA PRO A 131 0.47 4.12 -10.11
C PRO A 131 0.00 5.45 -9.52
N THR A 132 0.93 6.13 -8.84
CA THR A 132 0.77 7.52 -8.40
C THR A 132 1.95 8.32 -8.89
N GLU A 133 1.71 9.32 -9.72
CA GLU A 133 2.70 10.28 -10.17
C GLU A 133 2.80 11.42 -9.15
N VAL A 134 4.01 11.67 -8.64
CA VAL A 134 4.31 12.71 -7.66
C VAL A 134 5.37 13.63 -8.21
N VAL A 135 5.05 14.90 -8.38
CA VAL A 135 6.02 15.93 -8.75
C VAL A 135 6.56 16.59 -7.48
N PHE A 136 7.86 16.49 -7.25
CA PHE A 136 8.53 17.12 -6.11
C PHE A 136 8.91 18.55 -6.41
N ARG A 137 8.75 19.44 -5.42
CA ARG A 137 9.21 20.83 -5.53
C ARG A 137 10.74 20.91 -5.56
N ASN A 138 11.27 21.94 -6.23
CA ASN A 138 12.70 22.25 -6.19
C ASN A 138 13.00 23.10 -4.94
N LEU A 139 13.22 22.45 -3.80
CA LEU A 139 13.47 23.10 -2.50
C LEU A 139 14.95 23.08 -2.13
N SER A 140 15.37 24.02 -1.26
CA SER A 140 16.74 24.06 -0.77
C SER A 140 17.03 22.93 0.24
N ASP A 141 18.32 22.66 0.47
CA ASP A 141 18.74 21.62 1.42
C ASP A 141 18.28 21.94 2.85
N GLU A 142 18.25 23.21 3.25
CA GLU A 142 17.79 23.63 4.58
C GLU A 142 16.31 23.28 4.82
N ILE A 143 15.47 23.36 3.78
CA ILE A 143 14.05 22.97 3.87
C ILE A 143 13.93 21.44 3.96
N LEU A 144 14.70 20.69 3.15
CA LEU A 144 14.72 19.24 3.17
C LEU A 144 15.19 18.71 4.53
N GLU A 145 16.26 19.27 5.08
CA GLU A 145 16.76 18.93 6.42
C GLU A 145 15.74 19.24 7.52
N SER A 146 15.13 20.42 7.45
CA SER A 146 14.10 20.82 8.43
C SER A 146 12.93 19.85 8.43
N TYR A 147 12.47 19.43 7.23
CA TYR A 147 11.44 18.40 7.09
C TYR A 147 11.88 17.07 7.74
N LEU A 148 13.07 16.58 7.40
CA LEU A 148 13.57 15.30 7.91
C LEU A 148 13.73 15.27 9.42
N ARG A 149 14.12 16.41 10.03
CA ARG A 149 14.21 16.53 11.50
C ARG A 149 12.84 16.56 12.19
N ALA A 150 11.81 17.04 11.48
CA ALA A 150 10.46 17.16 12.04
C ALA A 150 9.64 15.87 11.88
N GLU A 151 9.78 15.17 10.75
CA GLU A 151 8.92 14.02 10.39
C GLU A 151 9.59 12.66 10.61
N GLU A 152 10.92 12.58 10.51
CA GLU A 152 11.75 11.36 10.62
C GLU A 152 11.21 10.17 9.76
N PRO A 153 10.95 10.35 8.46
CA PRO A 153 10.24 9.38 7.61
C PRO A 153 11.17 8.26 7.10
N TYR A 154 11.96 7.67 7.97
CA TYR A 154 13.02 6.73 7.58
C TYR A 154 12.50 5.33 7.20
N ASP A 155 11.25 5.05 7.49
CA ASP A 155 10.54 3.81 7.16
C ASP A 155 9.66 3.90 5.90
N CYS A 156 9.63 5.07 5.23
CA CYS A 156 8.86 5.32 4.03
C CYS A 156 9.73 5.27 2.78
N ALA A 157 9.27 4.59 1.72
CA ALA A 157 9.91 4.65 0.41
C ALA A 157 9.86 6.09 -0.14
N GLY A 158 11.01 6.57 -0.70
CA GLY A 158 11.12 7.93 -1.19
C GLY A 158 11.18 9.00 -0.08
N SER A 159 11.37 8.64 1.17
CA SER A 159 11.60 9.59 2.29
C SER A 159 10.54 10.68 2.43
N ALA A 160 9.35 10.51 1.82
CA ALA A 160 8.27 11.49 1.85
C ALA A 160 6.99 10.85 2.39
N LYS A 161 6.43 11.44 3.46
CA LYS A 161 5.21 11.00 4.10
C LYS A 161 4.09 11.98 3.73
N SER A 162 3.35 11.62 2.66
CA SER A 162 2.35 12.51 2.05
C SER A 162 1.16 12.81 2.95
N GLU A 163 0.84 11.91 3.87
CA GLU A 163 -0.20 12.06 4.90
C GLU A 163 0.25 12.92 6.09
N GLY A 164 1.52 13.27 6.15
CA GLY A 164 2.14 14.16 7.13
C GLY A 164 2.75 15.40 6.49
N LEU A 165 3.84 15.88 7.08
CA LEU A 165 4.52 17.09 6.64
C LEU A 165 5.15 16.97 5.24
N GLY A 166 5.38 15.73 4.77
CA GLY A 166 5.92 15.47 3.42
C GLY A 166 5.07 16.03 2.28
N ILE A 167 3.78 16.31 2.51
CA ILE A 167 2.93 16.99 1.53
C ILE A 167 3.49 18.36 1.12
N SER A 168 4.24 19.03 2.00
CA SER A 168 4.87 20.33 1.73
C SER A 168 6.00 20.26 0.70
N LEU A 169 6.58 19.09 0.50
CA LEU A 169 7.64 18.84 -0.49
C LEU A 169 7.08 18.59 -1.90
N ILE A 170 5.78 18.43 -2.02
CA ILE A 170 5.09 17.97 -3.24
C ILE A 170 4.46 19.17 -3.97
N GLU A 171 4.63 19.22 -5.28
CA GLU A 171 3.98 20.20 -6.16
C GLU A 171 2.64 19.70 -6.66
N SER A 172 2.57 18.41 -7.09
CA SER A 172 1.33 17.78 -7.53
C SER A 172 1.34 16.27 -7.34
N ILE A 173 0.15 15.69 -7.19
CA ILE A 173 -0.09 14.25 -7.13
C ILE A 173 -1.17 13.90 -8.15
N ARG A 174 -0.96 12.84 -8.95
CA ARG A 174 -1.94 12.29 -9.88
C ARG A 174 -2.06 10.79 -9.66
N SER A 175 -3.27 10.34 -9.33
CA SER A 175 -3.59 8.92 -9.13
C SER A 175 -5.09 8.71 -9.28
N ASP A 176 -5.50 7.51 -9.71
CA ASP A 176 -6.91 7.09 -9.72
C ASP A 176 -7.39 6.66 -8.34
N ASP A 177 -6.47 6.45 -7.38
CA ASP A 177 -6.78 6.09 -6.01
C ASP A 177 -5.90 6.91 -5.04
N PRO A 178 -6.46 7.90 -4.32
CA PRO A 178 -5.68 8.78 -3.44
C PRO A 178 -5.03 8.05 -2.26
N THR A 179 -5.45 6.82 -1.95
CA THR A 179 -4.86 6.02 -0.88
C THR A 179 -3.68 5.16 -1.35
N ALA A 180 -3.48 5.04 -2.67
CA ALA A 180 -2.38 4.28 -3.24
C ALA A 180 -1.02 4.81 -2.78
N LEU A 181 -0.83 6.13 -2.77
CA LEU A 181 0.43 6.75 -2.32
C LEU A 181 0.77 6.43 -0.86
N ILE A 182 -0.23 6.26 -0.01
CA ILE A 182 -0.02 5.89 1.41
C ILE A 182 0.36 4.40 1.54
N GLY A 183 0.04 3.57 0.53
CA GLY A 183 0.53 2.19 0.43
C GLY A 183 -0.52 1.09 0.33
N LEU A 184 -1.82 1.43 0.24
CA LEU A 184 -2.90 0.47 -0.03
C LEU A 184 -4.02 1.14 -0.83
N PRO A 185 -4.25 0.77 -2.11
CA PRO A 185 -5.25 1.39 -2.97
C PRO A 185 -6.66 0.90 -2.60
N LEU A 186 -7.40 1.68 -1.80
CA LEU A 186 -8.69 1.27 -1.23
C LEU A 186 -9.83 1.26 -2.25
N ILE A 187 -9.79 2.11 -3.28
CA ILE A 187 -10.80 2.10 -4.35
C ILE A 187 -10.70 0.76 -5.08
N ALA A 188 -9.50 0.41 -5.52
CA ALA A 188 -9.24 -0.85 -6.19
C ALA A 188 -9.53 -2.07 -5.30
N LEU A 189 -9.04 -2.05 -4.05
CA LEU A 189 -9.29 -3.12 -3.07
C LEU A 189 -10.79 -3.33 -2.81
N SER A 190 -11.55 -2.24 -2.68
CA SER A 190 -13.00 -2.33 -2.46
C SER A 190 -13.74 -2.99 -3.65
N GLY A 191 -13.26 -2.75 -4.88
CA GLY A 191 -13.75 -3.45 -6.07
C GLY A 191 -13.50 -4.95 -5.97
N LEU A 192 -12.23 -5.34 -5.82
CA LEU A 192 -11.84 -6.75 -5.72
C LEU A 192 -12.55 -7.49 -4.59
N LEU A 193 -12.71 -6.86 -3.43
CA LEU A 193 -13.42 -7.47 -2.30
C LEU A 193 -14.91 -7.70 -2.61
N ARG A 194 -15.58 -6.76 -3.31
CA ARG A 194 -16.98 -6.95 -3.74
C ARG A 194 -17.12 -8.08 -4.74
N ASP A 195 -16.18 -8.18 -5.68
CA ASP A 195 -16.19 -9.24 -6.71
C ASP A 195 -16.12 -10.65 -6.10
N VAL A 196 -15.52 -10.76 -4.92
CA VAL A 196 -15.41 -12.04 -4.18
C VAL A 196 -16.41 -12.15 -3.01
N GLY A 197 -17.46 -11.32 -3.01
CA GLY A 197 -18.62 -11.45 -2.13
C GLY A 197 -18.56 -10.68 -0.80
N PHE A 198 -17.58 -9.77 -0.62
CA PHE A 198 -17.61 -8.89 0.56
C PHE A 198 -18.65 -7.79 0.42
N THR A 199 -19.41 -7.58 1.49
CA THR A 199 -20.32 -6.43 1.59
C THR A 199 -19.59 -5.23 2.19
N ILE A 200 -19.36 -4.19 1.37
CA ILE A 200 -18.70 -2.93 1.78
C ILE A 200 -19.57 -1.76 1.30
N PRO A 201 -20.06 -0.88 2.20
CA PRO A 201 -19.95 -0.98 3.67
C PRO A 201 -20.71 -2.18 4.23
N SER A 202 -20.18 -2.76 5.31
CA SER A 202 -20.84 -3.87 5.98
C SER A 202 -22.10 -3.38 6.70
N ASN A 203 -23.18 -4.18 6.70
CA ASN A 203 -24.43 -3.87 7.44
C ASN A 203 -24.29 -4.02 8.97
N GLY A 204 -23.07 -4.09 9.48
CA GLY A 204 -22.80 -4.23 10.91
C GLY A 204 -23.16 -2.96 11.68
N LYS A 205 -24.06 -3.09 12.64
CA LYS A 205 -24.29 -2.08 13.69
C LYS A 205 -22.95 -1.81 14.42
N LYS A 206 -22.69 -0.52 14.69
CA LYS A 206 -21.66 -0.06 15.63
C LYS A 206 -21.76 -0.78 16.97
#